data_dd7789f85948c59d096e821e55d6aa13
#
_entry.id   dd7789f85948c59d096e821e55d6aa13
#
_cell.length_a   1.000
_cell.length_b   1.000
_cell.length_c   1.000
_cell.angle_alpha   90.00
_cell.angle_beta   90.00
_cell.angle_gamma   90.00
#
_symmetry.space_group_name_H-M   'P 1'
#
loop_
_entity.id
_entity.type
_entity.pdbx_description
1 polymer ?
#
loop_
_entity_poly.entity_id
_entity_poly.type
_entity_poly.pdbx_seq_one_letter_code
_entity_poly.pdbx_strand_id
1 'polypeptide(L)'
;MKAVVYKKPFEVAVETVDDPKIKHPNDVIVKITSSCICGSDLHMYEGRTAAEPGIVFGHENMGVIEEIGSAVKTLSVGDRVVMPFNVACGFCKNCQRGYTGFCTTVNPGFAGGAYGYVAMGPWVGGQAEYMQVPFADFNCLPLPKGDQFEADFSLLADIFPTGYHGAELADVSPGESVAVFGAGPVGLMAAYSSVI
;
A
#
# COMPACT_ATOMS: atom_id res chain seq x y z
N MET A 1 6.57 -9.00 16.76
CA MET A 1 6.60 -7.57 16.45
C MET A 1 5.43 -6.82 17.06
N LYS A 2 5.50 -5.49 17.19
CA LYS A 2 4.35 -4.66 17.56
C LYS A 2 3.59 -4.23 16.30
N ALA A 3 2.25 -4.18 16.41
CA ALA A 3 1.36 -3.75 15.33
C ALA A 3 0.11 -3.05 15.86
N VAL A 4 -0.51 -2.20 15.05
CA VAL A 4 -1.82 -1.61 15.33
C VAL A 4 -2.90 -2.60 14.93
N VAL A 5 -3.61 -3.12 15.91
CA VAL A 5 -4.61 -4.19 15.74
C VAL A 5 -6.00 -3.64 16.01
N TYR A 6 -6.93 -3.88 15.08
CA TYR A 6 -8.34 -3.55 15.23
C TYR A 6 -9.02 -4.47 16.24
N LYS A 7 -9.80 -3.92 17.15
CA LYS A 7 -10.54 -4.66 18.17
C LYS A 7 -12.05 -4.65 17.90
N LYS A 8 -12.60 -3.49 17.67
CA LYS A 8 -14.02 -3.22 17.34
C LYS A 8 -14.16 -1.76 16.92
N PRO A 9 -15.34 -1.31 16.48
CA PRO A 9 -15.55 0.10 16.17
C PRO A 9 -15.09 1.02 17.29
N PHE A 10 -14.32 2.04 16.92
CA PHE A 10 -13.68 3.04 17.80
C PHE A 10 -12.63 2.50 18.77
N GLU A 11 -12.10 1.30 18.49
CA GLU A 11 -11.06 0.72 19.33
C GLU A 11 -9.99 0.00 18.49
N VAL A 12 -8.75 0.47 18.60
CA VAL A 12 -7.53 -0.19 18.15
C VAL A 12 -6.54 -0.28 19.30
N ALA A 13 -5.63 -1.22 19.26
CA ALA A 13 -4.59 -1.38 20.26
C ALA A 13 -3.24 -1.71 19.61
N VAL A 14 -2.15 -1.27 20.23
CA VAL A 14 -0.81 -1.74 19.87
C VAL A 14 -0.59 -3.07 20.59
N GLU A 15 -0.50 -4.14 19.84
CA GLU A 15 -0.32 -5.50 20.36
C GLU A 15 0.97 -6.14 19.84
N THR A 16 1.43 -7.15 20.55
CA THR A 16 2.48 -8.04 20.06
C THR A 16 1.84 -9.13 19.22
N VAL A 17 2.22 -9.19 17.96
CA VAL A 17 1.79 -10.21 16.98
C VAL A 17 3.00 -10.97 16.47
N ASP A 18 2.78 -12.09 15.80
CA ASP A 18 3.87 -12.87 15.20
C ASP A 18 4.62 -12.04 14.15
N ASP A 19 5.92 -12.24 14.06
CA ASP A 19 6.73 -11.63 13.01
C ASP A 19 6.36 -12.23 11.65
N PRO A 20 6.33 -11.41 10.59
CA PRO A 20 6.11 -11.91 9.24
C PRO A 20 7.27 -12.81 8.81
N LYS A 21 7.00 -13.74 7.89
CA LYS A 21 8.00 -14.68 7.34
C LYS A 21 7.90 -14.71 5.83
N ILE A 22 9.01 -15.00 5.15
CA ILE A 22 9.00 -15.36 3.73
C ILE A 22 8.13 -16.60 3.55
N LYS A 23 7.03 -16.48 2.83
CA LYS A 23 6.08 -17.57 2.51
C LYS A 23 6.28 -18.09 1.08
N HIS A 24 6.78 -17.23 0.20
CA HIS A 24 7.04 -17.56 -1.20
C HIS A 24 8.41 -17.02 -1.62
N PRO A 25 9.13 -17.68 -2.54
CA PRO A 25 10.44 -17.22 -3.01
C PRO A 25 10.47 -15.79 -3.59
N ASN A 26 9.34 -15.25 -3.99
CA ASN A 26 9.21 -13.87 -4.53
C ASN A 26 8.84 -12.82 -3.47
N ASP A 27 8.81 -13.20 -2.20
CA ASP A 27 8.46 -12.29 -1.11
C ASP A 27 9.70 -11.56 -0.57
N VAL A 28 9.46 -10.42 0.07
CA VAL A 28 10.44 -9.78 0.96
C VAL A 28 9.80 -9.48 2.31
N ILE A 29 10.63 -9.32 3.34
CA ILE A 29 10.26 -8.71 4.62
C ILE A 29 10.82 -7.30 4.64
N VAL A 30 9.95 -6.33 4.88
CA VAL A 30 10.30 -4.91 4.99
C VAL A 30 10.16 -4.48 6.44
N LYS A 31 11.22 -3.90 6.99
CA LYS A 31 11.17 -3.14 8.24
C LYS A 31 10.56 -1.78 7.95
N ILE A 32 9.39 -1.52 8.51
CA ILE A 32 8.65 -0.30 8.26
C ILE A 32 9.33 0.89 8.93
N THR A 33 9.55 1.95 8.18
CA THR A 33 10.10 3.22 8.66
C THR A 33 9.02 4.28 8.77
N SER A 34 8.03 4.26 7.84
CA SER A 34 6.89 5.15 7.84
C SER A 34 5.65 4.43 7.34
N SER A 35 4.52 4.71 7.97
CA SER A 35 3.19 4.27 7.55
C SER A 35 2.20 5.40 7.79
N CYS A 36 1.38 5.71 6.78
CA CYS A 36 0.36 6.74 6.91
C CYS A 36 -0.95 6.16 7.46
N ILE A 37 -1.84 7.06 7.89
CA ILE A 37 -3.22 6.75 8.25
C ILE A 37 -4.12 7.34 7.16
N CYS A 38 -4.78 6.49 6.42
CA CYS A 38 -5.71 6.86 5.36
C CYS A 38 -7.14 7.06 5.89
N GLY A 39 -7.95 7.80 5.16
CA GLY A 39 -9.38 7.91 5.44
C GLY A 39 -10.11 6.57 5.43
N SER A 40 -9.65 5.60 4.65
CA SER A 40 -10.20 4.24 4.63
C SER A 40 -9.88 3.43 5.90
N ASP A 41 -8.73 3.65 6.56
CA ASP A 41 -8.46 3.10 7.89
C ASP A 41 -9.47 3.66 8.91
N LEU A 42 -9.81 4.96 8.81
CA LEU A 42 -10.81 5.58 9.67
C LEU A 42 -12.21 5.00 9.41
N HIS A 43 -12.56 4.66 8.16
CA HIS A 43 -13.83 4.01 7.85
C HIS A 43 -13.95 2.63 8.51
N MET A 44 -12.87 1.84 8.52
CA MET A 44 -12.82 0.57 9.26
C MET A 44 -12.87 0.81 10.77
N TYR A 45 -12.08 1.76 11.28
CA TYR A 45 -12.07 2.14 12.70
C TYR A 45 -13.46 2.52 13.21
N GLU A 46 -14.22 3.30 12.44
CA GLU A 46 -15.57 3.74 12.79
C GLU A 46 -16.66 2.67 12.53
N GLY A 47 -16.31 1.53 11.93
CA GLY A 47 -17.26 0.47 11.57
C GLY A 47 -18.14 0.78 10.37
N ARG A 48 -17.76 1.77 9.53
CA ARG A 48 -18.46 2.11 8.27
C ARG A 48 -18.12 1.15 7.14
N THR A 49 -16.96 0.49 7.21
CA THR A 49 -16.55 -0.58 6.30
C THR A 49 -16.16 -1.81 7.11
N ALA A 50 -16.21 -2.98 6.47
CA ALA A 50 -15.92 -4.24 7.14
C ALA A 50 -14.48 -4.28 7.68
N ALA A 51 -14.37 -4.61 8.96
CA ALA A 51 -13.12 -4.95 9.63
C ALA A 51 -13.40 -6.06 10.65
N GLU A 52 -12.44 -6.95 10.85
CA GLU A 52 -12.58 -8.06 11.79
C GLU A 52 -11.58 -7.88 12.94
N PRO A 53 -11.97 -8.21 14.19
CA PRO A 53 -11.04 -8.19 15.32
C PRO A 53 -9.78 -9.01 15.03
N GLY A 54 -8.61 -8.42 15.28
CA GLY A 54 -7.31 -9.04 15.01
C GLY A 54 -6.64 -8.63 13.70
N ILE A 55 -7.35 -7.93 12.79
CA ILE A 55 -6.69 -7.40 11.58
C ILE A 55 -5.67 -6.31 11.95
N VAL A 56 -4.52 -6.35 11.32
CA VAL A 56 -3.51 -5.28 11.39
C VAL A 56 -3.80 -4.28 10.30
N PHE A 57 -3.91 -3.01 10.66
CA PHE A 57 -4.17 -1.90 9.74
C PHE A 57 -2.92 -1.48 8.96
N GLY A 58 -3.14 -0.64 7.95
CA GLY A 58 -2.12 0.10 7.22
C GLY A 58 -1.83 -0.45 5.83
N HIS A 59 -2.07 0.38 4.84
CA HIS A 59 -1.84 0.08 3.42
C HIS A 59 -0.95 1.14 2.73
N GLU A 60 -0.54 2.17 3.43
CA GLU A 60 0.37 3.21 2.94
C GLU A 60 1.72 3.09 3.65
N ASN A 61 2.59 2.23 3.12
CA ASN A 61 3.78 1.79 3.84
C ASN A 61 5.04 2.01 3.04
N MET A 62 6.12 2.36 3.73
CA MET A 62 7.48 2.34 3.22
C MET A 62 8.46 1.85 4.28
N GLY A 63 9.64 1.44 3.87
CA GLY A 63 10.63 0.93 4.77
C GLY A 63 11.90 0.44 4.08
N VAL A 64 12.64 -0.38 4.79
CA VAL A 64 13.92 -0.97 4.34
C VAL A 64 13.77 -2.48 4.29
N ILE A 65 14.22 -3.10 3.21
CA ILE A 65 14.19 -4.55 3.04
C ILE A 65 15.16 -5.21 4.03
N GLU A 66 14.65 -6.11 4.87
CA GLU A 66 15.42 -6.90 5.85
C GLU A 66 15.74 -8.31 5.35
N GLU A 67 14.78 -8.95 4.67
CA GLU A 67 14.92 -10.30 4.14
C GLU A 67 14.37 -10.38 2.72
N ILE A 68 14.99 -11.21 1.89
CA ILE A 68 14.55 -11.48 0.50
C ILE A 68 14.36 -12.97 0.26
N GLY A 69 13.31 -13.31 -0.47
CA GLY A 69 13.11 -14.65 -1.00
C GLY A 69 14.07 -14.98 -2.14
N SER A 70 14.33 -16.26 -2.34
CA SER A 70 15.36 -16.76 -3.27
C SER A 70 15.09 -16.45 -4.76
N ALA A 71 13.87 -16.04 -5.14
CA ALA A 71 13.51 -15.71 -6.52
C ALA A 71 13.40 -14.20 -6.78
N VAL A 72 13.61 -13.35 -5.77
CA VAL A 72 13.70 -11.89 -5.91
C VAL A 72 14.95 -11.54 -6.71
N LYS A 73 14.84 -10.67 -7.72
CA LYS A 73 15.90 -10.39 -8.71
C LYS A 73 16.35 -8.94 -8.75
N THR A 74 15.45 -8.00 -8.52
CA THR A 74 15.70 -6.57 -8.74
C THR A 74 15.95 -5.81 -7.45
N LEU A 75 15.76 -6.45 -6.30
CA LEU A 75 15.86 -5.87 -4.97
C LEU A 75 16.96 -6.53 -4.15
N SER A 76 17.47 -5.81 -3.17
CA SER A 76 18.51 -6.26 -2.23
C SER A 76 18.15 -5.90 -0.79
N VAL A 77 18.66 -6.67 0.17
CA VAL A 77 18.61 -6.29 1.59
C VAL A 77 19.27 -4.92 1.77
N GLY A 78 18.61 -4.04 2.52
CA GLY A 78 19.03 -2.66 2.73
C GLY A 78 18.45 -1.66 1.70
N ASP A 79 17.76 -2.11 0.66
CA ASP A 79 17.06 -1.19 -0.25
C ASP A 79 15.88 -0.54 0.47
N ARG A 80 15.76 0.78 0.28
CA ARG A 80 14.62 1.58 0.73
C ARG A 80 13.52 1.48 -0.32
N VAL A 81 12.33 1.13 0.12
CA VAL A 81 11.19 0.87 -0.79
C VAL A 81 9.90 1.49 -0.27
N VAL A 82 9.02 1.87 -1.20
CA VAL A 82 7.61 2.15 -0.92
C VAL A 82 6.76 1.08 -1.60
N MET A 83 5.69 0.66 -0.93
CA MET A 83 4.75 -0.34 -1.43
C MET A 83 3.42 0.33 -1.78
N PRO A 84 2.83 0.08 -2.96
CA PRO A 84 1.49 0.55 -3.27
C PRO A 84 0.47 -0.11 -2.34
N PHE A 85 -0.66 0.58 -2.08
CA PHE A 85 -1.72 0.03 -1.21
C PHE A 85 -2.27 -1.29 -1.72
N ASN A 86 -2.34 -1.46 -3.04
CA ASN A 86 -2.84 -2.67 -3.70
C ASN A 86 -1.75 -3.71 -3.90
N VAL A 87 -2.13 -4.96 -3.79
CA VAL A 87 -1.27 -6.11 -4.10
C VAL A 87 -1.56 -6.62 -5.50
N ALA A 88 -0.51 -6.84 -6.29
CA ALA A 88 -0.63 -7.40 -7.63
C ALA A 88 0.52 -8.37 -7.95
N CYS A 89 0.27 -9.35 -8.81
CA CYS A 89 1.30 -10.36 -9.15
C CYS A 89 2.25 -9.94 -10.27
N GLY A 90 1.89 -8.95 -11.09
CA GLY A 90 2.70 -8.49 -12.23
C GLY A 90 2.60 -9.34 -13.51
N PHE A 91 2.09 -10.58 -13.45
CA PHE A 91 2.14 -11.50 -14.58
C PHE A 91 0.78 -12.01 -15.08
N CYS A 92 -0.31 -11.86 -14.34
CA CYS A 92 -1.63 -12.25 -14.84
C CYS A 92 -2.08 -11.33 -15.99
N LYS A 93 -3.08 -11.77 -16.75
CA LYS A 93 -3.58 -11.04 -17.93
C LYS A 93 -3.99 -9.60 -17.61
N ASN A 94 -4.57 -9.36 -16.43
CA ASN A 94 -4.96 -8.02 -16.02
C ASN A 94 -3.74 -7.17 -15.68
N CYS A 95 -2.78 -7.69 -14.92
CA CYS A 95 -1.54 -6.98 -14.60
C CYS A 95 -0.74 -6.62 -15.86
N GLN A 96 -0.62 -7.55 -16.82
CA GLN A 96 0.06 -7.29 -18.09
C GLN A 96 -0.59 -6.20 -18.96
N ARG A 97 -1.87 -5.89 -18.68
CA ARG A 97 -2.63 -4.81 -19.34
C ARG A 97 -2.66 -3.51 -18.54
N GLY A 98 -1.96 -3.45 -17.40
CA GLY A 98 -1.97 -2.29 -16.51
C GLY A 98 -3.12 -2.27 -15.48
N TYR A 99 -4.05 -3.22 -15.53
CA TYR A 99 -5.18 -3.30 -14.59
C TYR A 99 -4.77 -4.03 -13.30
N THR A 100 -3.79 -3.51 -12.59
CA THR A 100 -3.20 -4.13 -11.39
C THR A 100 -4.19 -4.21 -10.23
N GLY A 101 -5.07 -3.22 -10.08
CA GLY A 101 -6.15 -3.23 -9.09
C GLY A 101 -7.18 -4.34 -9.30
N PHE A 102 -7.17 -5.02 -10.45
CA PHE A 102 -8.00 -6.18 -10.77
C PHE A 102 -7.19 -7.46 -10.96
N CYS A 103 -6.07 -7.58 -10.25
CA CYS A 103 -5.24 -8.78 -10.28
C CYS A 103 -6.06 -10.01 -9.88
N THR A 104 -6.00 -11.07 -10.72
CA THR A 104 -6.78 -12.31 -10.52
C THR A 104 -6.03 -13.38 -9.74
N THR A 105 -4.80 -13.10 -9.29
CA THR A 105 -3.94 -14.08 -8.60
C THR A 105 -3.92 -13.88 -7.08
N VAL A 106 -4.09 -12.65 -6.61
CA VAL A 106 -3.78 -12.25 -5.24
C VAL A 106 -4.93 -12.38 -4.25
N ASN A 107 -6.14 -12.62 -4.74
CA ASN A 107 -7.33 -12.75 -3.91
C ASN A 107 -8.19 -13.90 -4.43
N PRO A 108 -8.23 -15.06 -3.75
CA PRO A 108 -8.99 -16.22 -4.19
C PRO A 108 -10.48 -15.90 -4.32
N GLY A 109 -11.03 -16.13 -5.52
CA GLY A 109 -12.45 -15.95 -5.81
C GLY A 109 -12.88 -14.49 -6.03
N PHE A 110 -11.96 -13.54 -5.97
CA PHE A 110 -12.24 -12.12 -6.22
C PHE A 110 -11.07 -11.45 -6.95
N ALA A 111 -11.32 -10.37 -7.67
CA ALA A 111 -10.26 -9.62 -8.34
C ALA A 111 -9.77 -8.48 -7.44
N GLY A 112 -8.44 -8.29 -7.43
CA GLY A 112 -7.79 -7.26 -6.64
C GLY A 112 -7.43 -7.70 -5.23
N GLY A 113 -6.35 -7.15 -4.69
CA GLY A 113 -5.87 -7.35 -3.34
C GLY A 113 -5.34 -6.06 -2.74
N ALA A 114 -5.41 -5.91 -1.43
CA ALA A 114 -4.83 -4.79 -0.71
C ALA A 114 -4.40 -5.20 0.70
N TYR A 115 -3.41 -4.48 1.24
CA TYR A 115 -2.94 -4.71 2.60
C TYR A 115 -3.96 -4.21 3.63
N GLY A 116 -4.17 -4.95 4.70
CA GLY A 116 -4.98 -4.51 5.84
C GLY A 116 -6.49 -4.50 5.62
N TYR A 117 -7.01 -5.17 4.58
CA TYR A 117 -8.45 -5.26 4.29
C TYR A 117 -8.96 -6.70 4.29
N VAL A 118 -10.03 -6.98 5.05
CA VAL A 118 -10.58 -8.34 5.21
C VAL A 118 -11.11 -8.94 3.91
N ALA A 119 -11.64 -8.14 3.00
CA ALA A 119 -12.23 -8.59 1.73
C ALA A 119 -11.24 -8.58 0.55
N MET A 120 -9.99 -8.14 0.75
CA MET A 120 -9.04 -7.93 -0.33
C MET A 120 -7.82 -8.86 -0.26
N GLY A 121 -8.06 -10.09 0.17
CA GLY A 121 -7.03 -11.12 0.27
C GLY A 121 -6.36 -11.21 1.65
N PRO A 122 -5.41 -12.13 1.81
CA PRO A 122 -4.80 -12.47 3.11
C PRO A 122 -3.63 -11.54 3.49
N TRP A 123 -3.60 -10.32 2.96
CA TRP A 123 -2.45 -9.43 3.06
C TRP A 123 -2.53 -8.57 4.32
N VAL A 124 -1.60 -8.79 5.23
CA VAL A 124 -1.52 -8.09 6.52
C VAL A 124 -1.07 -6.65 6.30
N GLY A 125 -1.67 -5.71 7.03
CA GLY A 125 -1.32 -4.29 6.95
C GLY A 125 0.05 -3.98 7.57
N GLY A 126 0.59 -2.82 7.22
CA GLY A 126 1.94 -2.40 7.60
C GLY A 126 2.00 -1.30 8.67
N GLN A 127 0.89 -0.99 9.39
CA GLN A 127 1.00 -0.23 10.64
C GLN A 127 1.58 -1.15 11.75
N ALA A 128 2.80 -1.62 11.50
CA ALA A 128 3.55 -2.61 12.27
C ALA A 128 5.05 -2.36 12.14
N GLU A 129 5.87 -3.04 12.93
CA GLU A 129 7.34 -2.92 12.82
C GLU A 129 7.88 -3.57 11.55
N TYR A 130 7.23 -4.64 11.06
CA TYR A 130 7.63 -5.38 9.86
C TYR A 130 6.42 -5.78 9.04
N MET A 131 6.64 -5.98 7.75
CA MET A 131 5.61 -6.37 6.80
C MET A 131 6.15 -7.35 5.77
N GLN A 132 5.39 -8.39 5.45
CA GLN A 132 5.65 -9.25 4.29
C GLN A 132 5.07 -8.59 3.04
N VAL A 133 5.89 -8.48 1.99
CA VAL A 133 5.47 -8.00 0.67
C VAL A 133 5.56 -9.13 -0.34
N PRO A 134 4.42 -9.61 -0.88
CA PRO A 134 4.42 -10.65 -1.91
C PRO A 134 4.80 -10.06 -3.27
N PHE A 135 5.33 -10.90 -4.18
CA PHE A 135 5.72 -10.49 -5.53
C PHE A 135 6.56 -9.21 -5.53
N ALA A 136 7.61 -9.19 -4.70
CA ALA A 136 8.31 -7.98 -4.29
C ALA A 136 8.91 -7.20 -5.47
N ASP A 137 9.47 -7.86 -6.48
CA ASP A 137 10.00 -7.21 -7.68
C ASP A 137 8.94 -6.38 -8.43
N PHE A 138 7.65 -6.62 -8.17
CA PHE A 138 6.53 -5.90 -8.75
C PHE A 138 5.88 -4.90 -7.78
N ASN A 139 5.81 -5.26 -6.49
CA ASN A 139 5.11 -4.45 -5.47
C ASN A 139 6.03 -3.55 -4.63
N CYS A 140 7.33 -3.54 -4.87
CA CYS A 140 8.26 -2.62 -4.22
C CYS A 140 8.81 -1.64 -5.24
N LEU A 141 8.59 -0.35 -5.02
CA LEU A 141 9.27 0.71 -5.76
C LEU A 141 10.54 1.12 -4.99
N PRO A 142 11.74 0.87 -5.54
CA PRO A 142 12.98 1.32 -4.94
C PRO A 142 13.05 2.85 -4.87
N LEU A 143 13.48 3.37 -3.73
CA LEU A 143 13.67 4.79 -3.47
C LEU A 143 15.15 5.16 -3.43
N PRO A 144 15.51 6.45 -3.59
CA PRO A 144 16.86 6.93 -3.36
C PRO A 144 17.36 6.54 -1.95
N LYS A 145 18.65 6.22 -1.86
CA LYS A 145 19.28 5.89 -0.57
C LYS A 145 19.26 7.08 0.39
N GLY A 146 19.20 6.79 1.67
CA GLY A 146 19.16 7.78 2.75
C GLY A 146 17.75 7.92 3.31
N ASP A 147 17.54 8.91 4.17
CA ASP A 147 16.31 9.19 4.89
C ASP A 147 15.63 10.50 4.45
N GLN A 148 16.23 11.19 3.46
CA GLN A 148 15.69 12.44 2.94
C GLN A 148 14.32 12.20 2.31
N PHE A 149 13.43 13.18 2.47
CA PHE A 149 12.08 13.19 1.91
C PHE A 149 11.22 11.97 2.32
N GLU A 150 11.44 11.44 3.53
CA GLU A 150 10.71 10.27 4.04
C GLU A 150 9.20 10.49 4.02
N ALA A 151 8.75 11.65 4.52
CA ALA A 151 7.32 12.00 4.54
C ALA A 151 6.74 12.17 3.12
N ASP A 152 7.51 12.73 2.19
CA ASP A 152 7.05 12.93 0.81
C ASP A 152 6.96 11.59 0.07
N PHE A 153 7.95 10.72 0.23
CA PHE A 153 7.94 9.40 -0.40
C PHE A 153 6.85 8.48 0.14
N SER A 154 6.43 8.64 1.39
CA SER A 154 5.31 7.84 1.94
C SER A 154 3.99 8.09 1.20
N LEU A 155 3.80 9.29 0.62
CA LEU A 155 2.62 9.63 -0.18
C LEU A 155 2.51 8.83 -1.49
N LEU A 156 3.63 8.27 -1.97
CA LEU A 156 3.65 7.43 -3.17
C LEU A 156 2.97 6.07 -2.97
N ALA A 157 2.69 5.68 -1.73
CA ALA A 157 2.02 4.41 -1.44
C ALA A 157 0.56 4.40 -1.90
N ASP A 158 -0.17 5.53 -1.77
CA ASP A 158 -1.60 5.60 -2.14
C ASP A 158 -2.01 6.98 -2.67
N ILE A 159 -1.97 8.02 -1.81
CA ILE A 159 -2.71 9.25 -2.08
C ILE A 159 -2.20 10.03 -3.30
N PHE A 160 -0.90 10.01 -3.56
CA PHE A 160 -0.34 10.65 -4.76
C PHE A 160 -0.75 9.89 -6.04
N PRO A 161 -0.48 8.57 -6.19
CA PRO A 161 -0.93 7.84 -7.38
C PRO A 161 -2.45 7.82 -7.54
N THR A 162 -3.22 7.84 -6.46
CA THR A 162 -4.68 7.94 -6.51
C THR A 162 -5.13 9.29 -7.09
N GLY A 163 -4.53 10.39 -6.64
CA GLY A 163 -4.80 11.72 -7.18
C GLY A 163 -4.36 11.86 -8.64
N TYR A 164 -3.18 11.34 -8.97
CA TYR A 164 -2.64 11.33 -10.33
C TYR A 164 -3.54 10.53 -11.29
N HIS A 165 -3.97 9.34 -10.89
CA HIS A 165 -4.90 8.53 -11.68
C HIS A 165 -6.24 9.22 -11.91
N GLY A 166 -6.72 9.99 -10.93
CA GLY A 166 -7.91 10.83 -11.10
C GLY A 166 -7.75 11.89 -12.20
N ALA A 167 -6.59 12.55 -12.25
CA ALA A 167 -6.26 13.51 -13.30
C ALA A 167 -6.12 12.85 -14.68
N GLU A 168 -5.49 11.66 -14.74
CA GLU A 168 -5.42 10.88 -16.00
C GLU A 168 -6.81 10.43 -16.49
N LEU A 169 -7.68 9.96 -15.61
CA LEU A 169 -9.05 9.57 -15.98
C LEU A 169 -9.89 10.74 -16.44
N ALA A 170 -9.61 11.94 -15.94
CA ALA A 170 -10.26 13.17 -16.39
C ALA A 170 -9.71 13.69 -17.73
N ASP A 171 -8.66 13.07 -18.27
CA ASP A 171 -7.98 13.44 -19.52
C ASP A 171 -7.57 14.92 -19.54
N VAL A 172 -6.99 15.39 -18.41
CA VAL A 172 -6.62 16.81 -18.23
C VAL A 172 -5.52 17.19 -19.20
N SER A 173 -5.78 18.27 -19.97
CA SER A 173 -4.85 18.79 -20.98
C SER A 173 -4.30 20.16 -20.61
N PRO A 174 -3.10 20.54 -21.09
CA PRO A 174 -2.52 21.87 -20.85
C PRO A 174 -3.47 23.00 -21.24
N GLY A 175 -3.68 23.95 -20.33
CA GLY A 175 -4.54 25.11 -20.51
C GLY A 175 -6.00 24.91 -20.09
N GLU A 176 -6.38 23.72 -19.67
CA GLU A 176 -7.70 23.48 -19.11
C GLU A 176 -7.83 23.91 -17.65
N SER A 177 -9.07 24.12 -17.21
CA SER A 177 -9.40 24.42 -15.81
C SER A 177 -9.96 23.18 -15.15
N VAL A 178 -9.41 22.81 -13.99
CA VAL A 178 -9.83 21.64 -13.22
C VAL A 178 -10.46 22.08 -11.91
N ALA A 179 -11.61 21.52 -11.56
CA ALA A 179 -12.26 21.69 -10.27
C ALA A 179 -12.14 20.42 -9.46
N VAL A 180 -11.50 20.49 -8.29
CA VAL A 180 -11.36 19.38 -7.34
C VAL A 180 -12.28 19.60 -6.17
N PHE A 181 -13.21 18.68 -5.93
CA PHE A 181 -14.14 18.72 -4.80
C PHE A 181 -13.57 17.91 -3.63
N GLY A 182 -13.18 18.62 -2.58
CA GLY A 182 -12.54 18.09 -1.37
C GLY A 182 -11.07 18.45 -1.28
N ALA A 183 -10.65 19.02 -0.14
CA ALA A 183 -9.29 19.45 0.14
C ALA A 183 -8.59 18.54 1.15
N GLY A 184 -8.98 17.26 1.20
CA GLY A 184 -8.25 16.23 1.92
C GLY A 184 -6.99 15.79 1.17
N PRO A 185 -6.19 14.84 1.72
CA PRO A 185 -4.90 14.45 1.12
C PRO A 185 -5.00 14.05 -0.35
N VAL A 186 -5.98 13.22 -0.72
CA VAL A 186 -6.21 12.81 -2.12
C VAL A 186 -6.57 14.00 -3.01
N GLY A 187 -7.46 14.90 -2.53
CA GLY A 187 -7.86 16.10 -3.30
C GLY A 187 -6.68 17.04 -3.53
N LEU A 188 -5.80 17.22 -2.55
CA LEU A 188 -4.57 18.00 -2.70
C LEU A 188 -3.63 17.36 -3.74
N MET A 189 -3.47 16.04 -3.71
CA MET A 189 -2.65 15.33 -4.70
C MET A 189 -3.27 15.35 -6.10
N ALA A 190 -4.59 15.27 -6.22
CA ALA A 190 -5.29 15.44 -7.51
C ALA A 190 -5.09 16.85 -8.08
N ALA A 191 -5.21 17.89 -7.24
CA ALA A 191 -4.94 19.27 -7.66
C ALA A 191 -3.47 19.46 -8.11
N TYR A 192 -2.53 18.91 -7.35
CA TYR A 192 -1.11 18.92 -7.70
C TYR A 192 -0.84 18.17 -9.01
N SER A 193 -1.40 16.97 -9.17
CA SER A 193 -1.26 16.17 -10.39
C SER A 193 -1.84 16.84 -11.63
N SER A 194 -2.85 17.71 -11.46
CA SER A 194 -3.46 18.45 -12.56
C SER A 194 -2.59 19.63 -13.05
N VAL A 195 -1.49 19.96 -12.39
CA VAL A 195 -0.58 21.06 -12.79
C VAL A 195 0.81 20.58 -13.20
N ILE A 196 1.14 19.31 -13.02
CA ILE A 196 2.41 18.70 -13.46
C ILE A 196 2.21 17.93 -14.76
#